data_c39a263531531ec503e1e7692cc08dee
#
_entry.id   c39a263531531ec503e1e7692cc08dee
#
_cell.length_a   1.000
_cell.length_b   1.000
_cell.length_c   1.000
_cell.angle_alpha   90.00
_cell.angle_beta   90.00
_cell.angle_gamma   90.00
#
_symmetry.space_group_name_H-M   'P 1'
#
loop_
_entity.id
_entity.type
_entity.pdbx_description
1 polymer ?
#
loop_
_entity_poly.entity_id
_entity_poly.type
_entity_poly.pdbx_seq_one_letter_code
_entity_poly.pdbx_strand_id
1 'polypeptide(L)'
;AMEFDKLVAFAKEKEIDLTIIGMDDPLVGGIVDAFEAEGLRVFGPRKNAAIIEGSKAFSKDLMKKYNIPTAGYENFDSDEAALAYLETAKFPIVLKADGLALGKGVLICNTLEEAKDGVKTIMEDKKFGDAGNRMVIEEFMTGREVSVLAFCDGKTIKCMTSAQDHKRAKDGDQGLNTGGMGTFSPSPFYTKEVEEFCEKYIY
;
A
#
# COMPACT_ATOMS: atom_id res chain seq x y z
N ALA A 1 2.49 -7.21 18.28
CA ALA A 1 1.51 -6.21 17.82
C ALA A 1 0.14 -6.82 17.50
N MET A 2 0.06 -8.16 17.29
CA MET A 2 -1.21 -8.83 16.93
C MET A 2 -1.98 -9.40 18.14
N GLU A 3 -1.53 -9.18 19.36
CA GLU A 3 -2.22 -9.62 20.59
C GLU A 3 -3.16 -8.51 21.09
N PHE A 4 -4.28 -8.29 20.39
CA PHE A 4 -5.16 -7.15 20.63
C PHE A 4 -5.72 -7.10 22.05
N ASP A 5 -6.10 -8.24 22.63
CA ASP A 5 -6.61 -8.31 24.00
C ASP A 5 -5.59 -7.81 25.02
N LYS A 6 -4.31 -8.14 24.82
CA LYS A 6 -3.23 -7.66 25.70
C LYS A 6 -2.97 -6.16 25.53
N LEU A 7 -3.06 -5.66 24.30
CA LEU A 7 -2.90 -4.23 24.04
C LEU A 7 -4.05 -3.41 24.62
N VAL A 8 -5.27 -3.90 24.51
CA VAL A 8 -6.46 -3.32 25.12
C VAL A 8 -6.33 -3.33 26.65
N ALA A 9 -5.96 -4.47 27.24
CA ALA A 9 -5.74 -4.58 28.69
C ALA A 9 -4.65 -3.61 29.18
N PHE A 10 -3.54 -3.51 28.45
CA PHE A 10 -2.47 -2.57 28.75
C PHE A 10 -2.94 -1.11 28.69
N ALA A 11 -3.70 -0.75 27.65
CA ALA A 11 -4.22 0.62 27.51
C ALA A 11 -5.15 1.00 28.66
N LYS A 12 -5.98 0.06 29.12
CA LYS A 12 -6.84 0.25 30.31
C LYS A 12 -6.04 0.37 31.59
N GLU A 13 -5.05 -0.54 31.82
CA GLU A 13 -4.21 -0.53 33.02
C GLU A 13 -3.40 0.77 33.14
N LYS A 14 -2.93 1.29 32.02
CA LYS A 14 -2.10 2.50 31.97
C LYS A 14 -2.92 3.78 31.78
N GLU A 15 -4.24 3.69 31.76
CA GLU A 15 -5.14 4.83 31.58
C GLU A 15 -4.75 5.68 30.37
N ILE A 16 -4.49 5.01 29.21
CA ILE A 16 -4.08 5.68 27.97
C ILE A 16 -5.25 6.50 27.41
N ASP A 17 -5.03 7.80 27.23
CA ASP A 17 -6.04 8.74 26.74
C ASP A 17 -6.35 8.56 25.25
N LEU A 18 -5.34 8.23 24.44
CA LEU A 18 -5.46 8.04 22.98
C LEU A 18 -4.40 7.08 22.48
N THR A 19 -4.82 6.09 21.73
CA THR A 19 -3.91 5.18 21.02
C THR A 19 -3.90 5.50 19.52
N ILE A 20 -2.73 5.68 18.93
CA ILE A 20 -2.56 5.86 17.48
C ILE A 20 -1.94 4.60 16.90
N ILE A 21 -2.58 4.02 15.89
CA ILE A 21 -2.09 2.82 15.24
C ILE A 21 -1.30 3.21 14.00
N GLY A 22 0.01 2.96 14.03
CA GLY A 22 0.94 3.29 12.94
C GLY A 22 1.50 2.07 12.20
N MET A 23 0.86 0.89 12.31
CA MET A 23 1.31 -0.37 11.71
C MET A 23 0.19 -0.99 10.88
N ASP A 24 0.51 -1.46 9.68
CA ASP A 24 -0.47 -1.97 8.71
C ASP A 24 -1.12 -3.29 9.15
N ASP A 25 -0.32 -4.28 9.59
CA ASP A 25 -0.85 -5.58 10.01
C ASP A 25 -1.92 -5.50 11.11
N PRO A 26 -1.71 -4.76 12.22
CA PRO A 26 -2.75 -4.57 13.23
C PRO A 26 -3.99 -3.85 12.71
N LEU A 27 -3.85 -2.85 11.82
CA LEU A 27 -4.99 -2.14 11.22
C LEU A 27 -5.85 -3.09 10.40
N VAL A 28 -5.22 -3.82 9.47
CA VAL A 28 -5.91 -4.82 8.64
C VAL A 28 -6.49 -5.96 9.50
N GLY A 29 -5.82 -6.29 10.61
CA GLY A 29 -6.30 -7.26 11.60
C GLY A 29 -7.53 -6.80 12.37
N GLY A 30 -7.78 -5.48 12.49
CA GLY A 30 -8.96 -4.93 13.17
C GLY A 30 -8.70 -4.45 14.59
N ILE A 31 -7.48 -4.00 14.90
CA ILE A 31 -7.14 -3.48 16.24
C ILE A 31 -8.01 -2.28 16.64
N VAL A 32 -8.38 -1.42 15.67
CA VAL A 32 -9.23 -0.25 15.93
C VAL A 32 -10.60 -0.71 16.40
N ASP A 33 -11.19 -1.71 15.74
CA ASP A 33 -12.48 -2.27 16.12
C ASP A 33 -12.42 -2.88 17.55
N ALA A 34 -11.31 -3.54 17.90
CA ALA A 34 -11.13 -4.10 19.24
C ALA A 34 -11.03 -3.03 20.34
N PHE A 35 -10.32 -1.92 20.08
CA PHE A 35 -10.22 -0.81 21.02
C PHE A 35 -11.55 -0.08 21.18
N GLU A 36 -12.26 0.19 20.08
CA GLU A 36 -13.58 0.85 20.11
C GLU A 36 -14.63 0.01 20.84
N ALA A 37 -14.63 -1.33 20.65
CA ALA A 37 -15.53 -2.24 21.36
C ALA A 37 -15.40 -2.15 22.88
N GLU A 38 -14.22 -1.77 23.36
CA GLU A 38 -13.91 -1.60 24.79
C GLU A 38 -14.00 -0.13 25.26
N GLY A 39 -14.53 0.76 24.41
CA GLY A 39 -14.72 2.18 24.70
C GLY A 39 -13.45 3.00 24.78
N LEU A 40 -12.33 2.47 24.29
CA LEU A 40 -11.05 3.17 24.27
C LEU A 40 -10.93 4.10 23.06
N ARG A 41 -10.35 5.27 23.27
CA ARG A 41 -10.08 6.20 22.16
C ARG A 41 -8.91 5.70 21.34
N VAL A 42 -9.15 5.56 20.04
CA VAL A 42 -8.15 5.07 19.11
C VAL A 42 -8.23 5.86 17.81
N PHE A 43 -7.09 6.12 17.19
CA PHE A 43 -6.99 6.72 15.85
C PHE A 43 -6.39 5.72 14.87
N GLY A 44 -7.12 5.46 13.79
CA GLY A 44 -6.79 4.58 12.69
C GLY A 44 -8.06 4.14 11.96
N PRO A 45 -7.94 3.60 10.75
CA PRO A 45 -9.06 3.04 10.02
C PRO A 45 -9.55 1.75 10.70
N ARG A 46 -10.87 1.56 10.76
CA ARG A 46 -11.46 0.27 11.12
C ARG A 46 -11.10 -0.78 10.06
N LYS A 47 -11.23 -2.06 10.42
CA LYS A 47 -10.89 -3.19 9.56
C LYS A 47 -11.51 -3.09 8.15
N ASN A 48 -12.78 -2.67 8.06
CA ASN A 48 -13.49 -2.52 6.79
C ASN A 48 -12.92 -1.43 5.88
N ALA A 49 -12.25 -0.42 6.43
CA ALA A 49 -11.57 0.64 5.68
C ALA A 49 -10.08 0.31 5.46
N ALA A 50 -9.44 -0.37 6.41
CA ALA A 50 -8.05 -0.79 6.33
C ALA A 50 -7.78 -1.77 5.17
N ILE A 51 -8.82 -2.36 4.57
CA ILE A 51 -8.72 -3.19 3.38
C ILE A 51 -8.10 -2.44 2.18
N ILE A 52 -8.17 -1.10 2.16
CA ILE A 52 -7.50 -0.30 1.12
C ILE A 52 -5.99 -0.55 1.11
N GLU A 53 -5.37 -0.75 2.29
CA GLU A 53 -3.98 -1.18 2.40
C GLU A 53 -3.85 -2.71 2.34
N GLY A 54 -4.81 -3.42 2.93
CA GLY A 54 -4.81 -4.88 3.03
C GLY A 54 -4.97 -5.63 1.71
N SER A 55 -5.54 -4.99 0.67
CA SER A 55 -5.72 -5.57 -0.67
C SER A 55 -5.44 -4.54 -1.75
N LYS A 56 -4.39 -4.80 -2.52
CA LYS A 56 -4.02 -3.94 -3.67
C LYS A 56 -5.08 -3.99 -4.76
N ALA A 57 -5.63 -5.17 -5.02
CA ALA A 57 -6.70 -5.35 -5.99
C ALA A 57 -7.95 -4.54 -5.60
N PHE A 58 -8.37 -4.61 -4.33
CA PHE A 58 -9.47 -3.80 -3.83
C PHE A 58 -9.20 -2.29 -3.97
N SER A 59 -8.00 -1.86 -3.57
CA SER A 59 -7.60 -0.44 -3.68
C SER A 59 -7.63 0.05 -5.12
N LYS A 60 -7.13 -0.75 -6.07
CA LYS A 60 -7.16 -0.43 -7.50
C LYS A 60 -8.58 -0.34 -8.04
N ASP A 61 -9.44 -1.29 -7.70
CA ASP A 61 -10.84 -1.30 -8.12
C ASP A 61 -11.60 -0.11 -7.52
N LEU A 62 -11.31 0.26 -6.28
CA LEU A 62 -11.85 1.46 -5.63
C LEU A 62 -11.43 2.73 -6.38
N MET A 63 -10.14 2.89 -6.69
CA MET A 63 -9.64 4.04 -7.43
C MET A 63 -10.26 4.12 -8.82
N LYS A 64 -10.38 2.99 -9.54
CA LYS A 64 -11.06 2.91 -10.84
C LYS A 64 -12.53 3.32 -10.73
N LYS A 65 -13.25 2.80 -9.73
CA LYS A 65 -14.67 3.10 -9.49
C LYS A 65 -14.93 4.59 -9.28
N TYR A 66 -14.04 5.28 -8.58
CA TYR A 66 -14.20 6.70 -8.25
C TYR A 66 -13.37 7.63 -9.13
N ASN A 67 -12.78 7.11 -10.21
CA ASN A 67 -11.93 7.86 -11.13
C ASN A 67 -10.73 8.55 -10.45
N ILE A 68 -10.19 7.94 -9.40
CA ILE A 68 -8.96 8.40 -8.75
C ILE A 68 -7.78 7.96 -9.62
N PRO A 69 -6.90 8.89 -10.01
CA PRO A 69 -5.74 8.57 -10.85
C PRO A 69 -4.86 7.49 -10.22
N THR A 70 -4.54 6.48 -10.99
CA THR A 70 -3.66 5.37 -10.59
C THR A 70 -3.03 4.75 -11.82
N ALA A 71 -1.93 3.98 -11.64
CA ALA A 71 -1.33 3.20 -12.71
C ALA A 71 -2.35 2.27 -13.37
N GLY A 72 -2.29 2.13 -14.68
CA GLY A 72 -3.06 1.13 -15.41
C GLY A 72 -2.81 -0.27 -14.82
N TYR A 73 -3.84 -1.08 -14.67
CA TYR A 73 -3.73 -2.36 -13.97
C TYR A 73 -4.75 -3.37 -14.44
N GLU A 74 -4.46 -4.65 -14.17
CA GLU A 74 -5.40 -5.76 -14.25
C GLU A 74 -5.20 -6.70 -13.05
N ASN A 75 -6.31 -7.27 -12.56
CA ASN A 75 -6.32 -8.22 -11.44
C ASN A 75 -6.45 -9.66 -11.95
N PHE A 76 -5.70 -10.58 -11.35
CA PHE A 76 -5.68 -11.99 -11.74
C PHE A 76 -5.84 -12.89 -10.53
N ASP A 77 -6.80 -13.81 -10.62
CA ASP A 77 -7.06 -14.87 -9.64
C ASP A 77 -6.49 -16.22 -10.12
N SER A 78 -5.95 -16.29 -11.34
CA SER A 78 -5.27 -17.49 -11.88
C SER A 78 -3.99 -17.11 -12.62
N ASP A 79 -3.00 -17.96 -12.51
CA ASP A 79 -1.71 -17.85 -13.17
C ASP A 79 -1.84 -18.00 -14.69
N GLU A 80 -2.72 -18.87 -15.19
CA GLU A 80 -2.95 -19.02 -16.62
C GLU A 80 -3.49 -17.72 -17.24
N ALA A 81 -4.42 -17.04 -16.57
CA ALA A 81 -4.97 -15.77 -17.05
C ALA A 81 -3.89 -14.66 -17.03
N ALA A 82 -3.07 -14.63 -15.98
CA ALA A 82 -1.96 -13.69 -15.88
C ALA A 82 -0.92 -13.93 -16.98
N LEU A 83 -0.52 -15.18 -17.21
CA LEU A 83 0.41 -15.57 -18.27
C LEU A 83 -0.12 -15.21 -19.66
N ALA A 84 -1.41 -15.44 -19.93
CA ALA A 84 -2.03 -15.08 -21.20
C ALA A 84 -2.01 -13.55 -21.43
N TYR A 85 -2.26 -12.76 -20.38
CA TYR A 85 -2.18 -11.29 -20.45
C TYR A 85 -0.76 -10.81 -20.79
N LEU A 86 0.27 -11.44 -20.20
CA LEU A 86 1.67 -11.07 -20.40
C LEU A 86 2.12 -11.17 -21.85
N GLU A 87 1.55 -12.09 -22.66
CA GLU A 87 1.91 -12.24 -24.08
C GLU A 87 1.62 -10.99 -24.91
N THR A 88 0.74 -10.10 -24.43
CA THR A 88 0.36 -8.85 -25.12
C THR A 88 0.76 -7.61 -24.35
N ALA A 89 1.33 -7.77 -23.16
CA ALA A 89 1.72 -6.66 -22.29
C ALA A 89 2.94 -5.88 -22.84
N LYS A 90 3.01 -4.61 -22.50
CA LYS A 90 4.18 -3.77 -22.77
C LYS A 90 5.09 -3.73 -21.56
N PHE A 91 6.38 -3.88 -21.78
CA PHE A 91 7.39 -3.86 -20.72
C PHE A 91 8.11 -2.52 -20.64
N PRO A 92 8.63 -2.12 -19.44
CA PRO A 92 8.56 -2.87 -18.18
C PRO A 92 7.17 -2.84 -17.56
N ILE A 93 6.88 -3.84 -16.69
CA ILE A 93 5.64 -3.95 -15.91
C ILE A 93 5.96 -4.26 -14.45
N VAL A 94 4.94 -4.12 -13.59
CA VAL A 94 5.06 -4.41 -12.16
C VAL A 94 4.06 -5.49 -11.77
N LEU A 95 4.55 -6.59 -11.21
CA LEU A 95 3.75 -7.65 -10.61
C LEU A 95 3.67 -7.44 -9.10
N LYS A 96 2.48 -7.51 -8.54
CA LYS A 96 2.26 -7.33 -7.10
C LYS A 96 1.39 -8.46 -6.55
N ALA A 97 1.87 -9.15 -5.52
CA ALA A 97 1.02 -10.03 -4.72
C ALA A 97 -0.04 -9.20 -4.01
N ASP A 98 -1.29 -9.70 -3.94
CA ASP A 98 -2.38 -9.02 -3.25
C ASP A 98 -2.31 -9.27 -1.75
N GLY A 99 -2.08 -8.23 -0.96
CA GLY A 99 -1.95 -8.30 0.49
C GLY A 99 -0.69 -7.64 1.06
N LEU A 100 -0.53 -7.74 2.38
CA LEU A 100 0.58 -7.16 3.14
C LEU A 100 1.85 -8.02 3.05
N ALA A 101 2.47 -8.13 1.91
CA ALA A 101 3.71 -8.91 1.74
C ALA A 101 4.97 -8.21 2.30
N LEU A 102 4.83 -7.38 3.34
CA LEU A 102 5.91 -6.58 3.97
C LEU A 102 6.73 -5.77 2.95
N GLY A 103 6.08 -5.26 1.92
CA GLY A 103 6.72 -4.54 0.81
C GLY A 103 7.56 -5.41 -0.13
N LYS A 104 7.65 -6.72 0.11
CA LYS A 104 8.49 -7.65 -0.69
C LYS A 104 7.74 -8.31 -1.85
N GLY A 105 6.41 -8.23 -1.87
CA GLY A 105 5.56 -8.85 -2.91
C GLY A 105 5.46 -8.02 -4.19
N VAL A 106 6.46 -7.21 -4.53
CA VAL A 106 6.47 -6.36 -5.73
C VAL A 106 7.69 -6.71 -6.57
N LEU A 107 7.46 -7.07 -7.84
CA LEU A 107 8.48 -7.43 -8.81
C LEU A 107 8.36 -6.51 -10.02
N ILE A 108 9.45 -5.83 -10.36
CA ILE A 108 9.57 -5.05 -11.60
C ILE A 108 10.17 -5.97 -12.64
N CYS A 109 9.48 -6.20 -13.75
CA CYS A 109 9.87 -7.10 -14.82
C CYS A 109 10.11 -6.30 -16.10
N ASN A 110 11.31 -6.44 -16.66
CA ASN A 110 11.72 -5.75 -17.87
C ASN A 110 11.46 -6.57 -19.13
N THR A 111 11.30 -7.88 -18.97
CA THR A 111 11.07 -8.83 -20.06
C THR A 111 9.89 -9.76 -19.76
N LEU A 112 9.40 -10.41 -20.81
CA LEU A 112 8.34 -11.41 -20.70
C LEU A 112 8.78 -12.60 -19.84
N GLU A 113 10.03 -13.04 -19.98
CA GLU A 113 10.60 -14.15 -19.22
C GLU A 113 10.64 -13.82 -17.72
N GLU A 114 11.16 -12.64 -17.36
CA GLU A 114 11.15 -12.18 -15.96
C GLU A 114 9.73 -12.12 -15.39
N ALA A 115 8.76 -11.70 -16.20
CA ALA A 115 7.37 -11.62 -15.75
C ALA A 115 6.74 -13.02 -15.57
N LYS A 116 7.03 -13.98 -16.45
CA LYS A 116 6.59 -15.37 -16.29
C LYS A 116 7.16 -16.01 -15.02
N ASP A 117 8.43 -15.81 -14.76
CA ASP A 117 9.08 -16.26 -13.51
C ASP A 117 8.47 -15.56 -12.29
N GLY A 118 8.09 -14.29 -12.43
CA GLY A 118 7.39 -13.52 -11.41
C GLY A 118 6.00 -14.08 -11.09
N VAL A 119 5.20 -14.42 -12.10
CA VAL A 119 3.90 -15.08 -11.92
C VAL A 119 4.07 -16.40 -11.17
N LYS A 120 5.00 -17.24 -11.61
CA LYS A 120 5.32 -18.49 -10.94
C LYS A 120 5.68 -18.26 -9.47
N THR A 121 6.59 -17.35 -9.19
CA THR A 121 7.04 -17.02 -7.83
C THR A 121 5.88 -16.57 -6.92
N ILE A 122 4.97 -15.75 -7.45
CA ILE A 122 3.85 -15.19 -6.68
C ILE A 122 2.73 -16.22 -6.52
N MET A 123 2.23 -16.77 -7.63
CA MET A 123 0.98 -17.52 -7.67
C MET A 123 1.14 -19.03 -7.52
N GLU A 124 2.18 -19.63 -8.12
CA GLU A 124 2.43 -21.06 -8.04
C GLU A 124 3.23 -21.44 -6.78
N ASP A 125 4.43 -20.86 -6.63
CA ASP A 125 5.33 -21.15 -5.51
C ASP A 125 4.85 -20.51 -4.19
N LYS A 126 3.89 -19.56 -4.28
CA LYS A 126 3.30 -18.84 -3.15
C LYS A 126 4.34 -18.31 -2.17
N LYS A 127 5.43 -17.75 -2.70
CA LYS A 127 6.53 -17.21 -1.89
C LYS A 127 6.06 -16.17 -0.86
N PHE A 128 4.91 -15.55 -1.10
CA PHE A 128 4.29 -14.55 -0.21
C PHE A 128 3.05 -15.09 0.52
N GLY A 129 2.91 -16.42 0.63
CA GLY A 129 1.78 -17.07 1.29
C GLY A 129 0.45 -16.74 0.62
N ASP A 130 -0.59 -16.50 1.42
CA ASP A 130 -1.94 -16.23 0.93
C ASP A 130 -2.05 -14.96 0.07
N ALA A 131 -1.13 -14.01 0.23
CA ALA A 131 -1.04 -12.83 -0.66
C ALA A 131 -0.80 -13.22 -2.13
N GLY A 132 -0.24 -14.40 -2.40
CA GLY A 132 -0.05 -14.95 -3.74
C GLY A 132 -1.29 -15.60 -4.36
N ASN A 133 -2.44 -15.64 -3.66
CA ASN A 133 -3.68 -16.19 -4.22
C ASN A 133 -4.29 -15.29 -5.29
N ARG A 134 -3.95 -14.00 -5.28
CA ARG A 134 -4.32 -12.99 -6.26
C ARG A 134 -3.12 -12.15 -6.61
N MET A 135 -3.06 -11.68 -7.83
CA MET A 135 -1.99 -10.80 -8.31
C MET A 135 -2.56 -9.59 -9.02
N VAL A 136 -1.90 -8.45 -8.85
CA VAL A 136 -2.15 -7.24 -9.64
C VAL A 136 -0.97 -7.04 -10.58
N ILE A 137 -1.23 -6.87 -11.87
CA ILE A 137 -0.25 -6.46 -12.86
C ILE A 137 -0.49 -5.00 -13.18
N GLU A 138 0.54 -4.17 -13.04
CA GLU A 138 0.46 -2.73 -13.25
C GLU A 138 1.46 -2.26 -14.29
N GLU A 139 1.13 -1.15 -14.96
CA GLU A 139 2.12 -0.42 -15.74
C GLU A 139 3.25 0.08 -14.85
N PHE A 140 4.44 0.12 -15.40
CA PHE A 140 5.58 0.72 -14.72
C PHE A 140 5.56 2.24 -14.89
N MET A 141 5.30 2.94 -13.79
CA MET A 141 5.34 4.41 -13.76
C MET A 141 6.76 4.91 -13.51
N THR A 142 7.11 5.99 -14.17
CA THR A 142 8.35 6.73 -13.95
C THR A 142 8.03 8.13 -13.42
N GLY A 143 8.94 8.70 -12.67
CA GLY A 143 8.77 10.04 -12.12
C GLY A 143 9.38 10.19 -10.74
N ARG A 144 9.14 11.33 -10.12
CA ARG A 144 9.58 11.60 -8.75
C ARG A 144 8.48 11.22 -7.78
N GLU A 145 8.85 10.46 -6.76
CA GLU A 145 7.96 10.03 -5.69
C GLU A 145 7.76 11.15 -4.68
N VAL A 146 6.53 11.38 -4.27
CA VAL A 146 6.15 12.29 -3.20
C VAL A 146 5.09 11.61 -2.34
N SER A 147 5.21 11.74 -1.03
CA SER A 147 4.22 11.28 -0.06
C SER A 147 3.46 12.46 0.53
N VAL A 148 2.14 12.39 0.53
CA VAL A 148 1.28 13.30 1.26
C VAL A 148 0.38 12.49 2.18
N LEU A 149 0.63 12.61 3.48
CA LEU A 149 -0.19 11.99 4.51
C LEU A 149 -1.35 12.91 4.87
N ALA A 150 -2.46 12.34 5.29
CA ALA A 150 -3.63 13.10 5.70
C ALA A 150 -4.29 12.50 6.93
N PHE A 151 -4.84 13.35 7.78
CA PHE A 151 -5.81 12.96 8.79
C PHE A 151 -7.20 12.95 8.17
N CYS A 152 -7.95 11.90 8.41
CA CYS A 152 -9.32 11.75 7.93
C CYS A 152 -10.22 11.21 9.05
N ASP A 153 -11.36 11.85 9.26
CA ASP A 153 -12.39 11.42 10.21
C ASP A 153 -13.66 10.87 9.52
N GLY A 154 -13.58 10.65 8.21
CA GLY A 154 -14.71 10.21 7.38
C GLY A 154 -15.57 11.35 6.83
N LYS A 155 -15.28 12.61 7.18
CA LYS A 155 -15.96 13.82 6.68
C LYS A 155 -14.98 14.91 6.27
N THR A 156 -13.88 15.00 6.97
CA THR A 156 -12.87 16.07 6.79
C THR A 156 -11.53 15.41 6.51
N ILE A 157 -10.82 15.92 5.52
CA ILE A 157 -9.44 15.57 5.23
C ILE A 157 -8.55 16.76 5.54
N LYS A 158 -7.46 16.54 6.28
CA LYS A 158 -6.42 17.53 6.57
C LYS A 158 -5.06 16.96 6.16
N CYS A 159 -4.59 17.41 5.00
CA CYS A 159 -3.28 17.03 4.50
C CYS A 159 -2.16 17.57 5.37
N MET A 160 -1.14 16.75 5.58
CA MET A 160 0.11 17.14 6.19
C MET A 160 1.04 17.75 5.13
N THR A 161 2.11 18.39 5.59
CA THR A 161 3.19 18.84 4.69
C THR A 161 3.73 17.64 3.90
N SER A 162 3.93 17.83 2.61
CA SER A 162 4.50 16.79 1.73
C SER A 162 5.86 16.30 2.23
N ALA A 163 6.15 15.05 2.00
CA ALA A 163 7.43 14.45 2.33
C ALA A 163 7.95 13.60 1.17
N GLN A 164 9.20 13.28 1.21
CA GLN A 164 9.82 12.33 0.29
C GLN A 164 10.83 11.48 1.05
N ASP A 165 10.83 10.19 0.81
CA ASP A 165 11.79 9.26 1.36
C ASP A 165 12.76 8.74 0.29
N HIS A 166 13.90 8.25 0.75
CA HIS A 166 14.93 7.65 -0.07
C HIS A 166 14.84 6.13 0.07
N LYS A 167 14.18 5.48 -0.90
CA LYS A 167 13.87 4.04 -0.84
C LYS A 167 15.06 3.16 -1.16
N ARG A 168 15.97 3.60 -2.04
CA ARG A 168 17.07 2.78 -2.50
C ARG A 168 18.21 2.72 -1.49
N ALA A 169 18.82 1.53 -1.37
CA ALA A 169 19.86 1.26 -0.37
C ALA A 169 21.23 1.88 -0.68
N LYS A 170 21.48 2.25 -1.94
CA LYS A 170 22.80 2.72 -2.42
C LYS A 170 22.71 4.11 -3.02
N ASP A 171 23.85 4.77 -3.09
CA ASP A 171 24.03 6.06 -3.75
C ASP A 171 23.56 6.02 -5.22
N GLY A 172 23.12 7.19 -5.73
CA GLY A 172 22.64 7.31 -7.11
C GLY A 172 21.30 6.61 -7.37
N ASP A 173 20.48 6.45 -6.34
CA ASP A 173 19.18 5.79 -6.40
C ASP A 173 19.27 4.36 -6.94
N GLN A 174 20.24 3.60 -6.42
CA GLN A 174 20.53 2.23 -6.82
C GLN A 174 20.31 1.21 -5.69
N GLY A 175 20.34 -0.07 -6.05
CA GLY A 175 20.16 -1.17 -5.11
C GLY A 175 18.70 -1.54 -4.88
N LEU A 176 18.47 -2.35 -3.84
CA LEU A 176 17.14 -2.81 -3.45
C LEU A 176 16.35 -1.69 -2.76
N ASN A 177 15.04 -1.74 -2.87
CA ASN A 177 14.15 -0.92 -2.07
C ASN A 177 14.26 -1.30 -0.59
N THR A 178 14.20 -0.30 0.27
CA THR A 178 14.18 -0.42 1.73
C THR A 178 12.88 0.18 2.29
N GLY A 179 12.72 0.13 3.59
CA GLY A 179 11.65 0.85 4.30
C GLY A 179 11.86 2.37 4.37
N GLY A 180 12.96 2.87 3.80
CA GLY A 180 13.39 4.28 3.80
C GLY A 180 14.74 4.46 4.48
N MET A 181 15.69 5.05 3.75
CA MET A 181 17.05 5.36 4.24
C MET A 181 17.11 6.74 4.90
N GLY A 182 16.08 7.51 4.74
CA GLY A 182 15.92 8.86 5.26
C GLY A 182 14.77 9.57 4.56
N THR A 183 14.28 10.63 5.18
CA THR A 183 13.17 11.43 4.66
C THR A 183 13.47 12.91 4.79
N PHE A 184 12.83 13.70 3.95
CA PHE A 184 12.81 15.15 4.08
C PHE A 184 11.41 15.71 3.80
N SER A 185 11.12 16.83 4.39
CA SER A 185 9.86 17.57 4.26
C SER A 185 10.14 19.08 4.38
N PRO A 186 9.51 19.94 3.57
CA PRO A 186 8.62 19.62 2.45
C PRO A 186 9.38 19.06 1.24
N SER A 187 8.67 18.33 0.35
CA SER A 187 9.21 17.92 -0.94
C SER A 187 9.14 19.09 -1.93
N PRO A 188 10.26 19.47 -2.58
CA PRO A 188 10.27 20.53 -3.59
C PRO A 188 9.52 20.16 -4.87
N PHE A 189 9.19 18.89 -5.04
CA PHE A 189 8.46 18.37 -6.21
C PHE A 189 6.94 18.41 -6.02
N TYR A 190 6.46 18.63 -4.80
CA TYR A 190 5.05 18.86 -4.51
C TYR A 190 4.75 20.34 -4.70
N THR A 191 4.67 20.75 -5.96
CA THR A 191 4.37 22.14 -6.34
C THR A 191 2.90 22.46 -6.08
N LYS A 192 2.55 23.74 -6.08
CA LYS A 192 1.17 24.18 -5.95
C LYS A 192 0.23 23.58 -7.01
N GLU A 193 0.72 23.41 -8.24
CA GLU A 193 -0.03 22.79 -9.33
C GLU A 193 -0.33 21.31 -9.02
N VAL A 194 0.66 20.58 -8.48
CA VAL A 194 0.48 19.18 -8.06
C VAL A 194 -0.49 19.09 -6.88
N GLU A 195 -0.39 20.00 -5.91
CA GLU A 195 -1.32 20.09 -4.78
C GLU A 195 -2.76 20.28 -5.24
N GLU A 196 -3.02 21.27 -6.12
CA GLU A 196 -4.34 21.53 -6.69
C GLU A 196 -4.88 20.33 -7.47
N PHE A 197 -4.02 19.61 -8.18
CA PHE A 197 -4.40 18.37 -8.85
C PHE A 197 -4.82 17.28 -7.85
N CYS A 198 -4.03 17.09 -6.80
CA CYS A 198 -4.32 16.10 -5.77
C CYS A 198 -5.62 16.41 -5.01
N GLU A 199 -5.84 17.68 -4.65
CA GLU A 199 -7.08 18.13 -4.00
C GLU A 199 -8.32 17.88 -4.86
N LYS A 200 -8.19 18.03 -6.16
CA LYS A 200 -9.31 17.87 -7.09
C LYS A 200 -9.62 16.41 -7.44
N TYR A 201 -8.62 15.56 -7.53
CA TYR A 201 -8.77 14.24 -8.13
C TYR A 201 -8.45 13.07 -7.20
N ILE A 202 -7.80 13.32 -6.05
CA ILE A 202 -7.37 12.28 -5.14
C ILE A 202 -8.06 12.38 -3.78
N TYR A 203 -8.21 13.58 -3.25
CA TYR A 203 -8.80 13.84 -1.90
C TYR A 203 -10.32 14.15 -1.92
#